data_ba41f13af16ee065c0a2d55192087ccc
#
_entry.id   ba41f13af16ee065c0a2d55192087ccc
#
_cell.length_a   1.000
_cell.length_b   1.000
_cell.length_c   1.000
_cell.angle_alpha   90.00
_cell.angle_beta   90.00
_cell.angle_gamma   90.00
#
_symmetry.space_group_name_H-M   'P 1'
#
loop_
_entity.id
_entity.type
_entity.pdbx_description
1 polymer ?
#
loop_
_entity_poly.entity_id
_entity_poly.type
_entity_poly.pdbx_seq_one_letter_code
_entity_poly.pdbx_strand_id
1 'polypeptide(L)'
;DRAFAALKEDGSVITWGDSLSGGESSEVSAQLLGVTNIFATDRAFAALKDDGSIVTWGSNNHGGDVNIASSIFGDSINRHLSSGVVDIFSNEAAFAALKDDGSVISWGDKKYGGQNSYYNYYNSANNPIHISFDGHQEILSNLSSKVIHVYSNNHAFAALKEDGSVVTWGDKW
;
A
#
# COMPACT_ATOMS: atom_id res chain seq x y z
N ASP A 1 1.15 -11.49 15.51
CA ASP A 1 -0.15 -12.11 15.19
C ASP A 1 -1.14 -11.88 16.33
N ARG A 2 -1.90 -10.76 16.24
CA ARG A 2 -2.87 -10.39 17.28
C ARG A 2 -4.29 -10.35 16.75
N ALA A 3 -4.46 -10.36 15.43
CA ALA A 3 -5.73 -10.31 14.74
C ALA A 3 -5.74 -11.28 13.55
N PHE A 4 -6.94 -11.64 13.12
CA PHE A 4 -7.18 -12.55 12.02
C PHE A 4 -8.26 -11.96 11.10
N ALA A 5 -8.17 -12.28 9.81
CA ALA A 5 -9.18 -12.01 8.80
C ALA A 5 -9.41 -13.28 7.98
N ALA A 6 -10.68 -13.62 7.75
CA ALA A 6 -11.07 -14.74 6.91
C ALA A 6 -11.91 -14.26 5.74
N LEU A 7 -11.48 -14.62 4.53
CA LEU A 7 -12.22 -14.44 3.30
C LEU A 7 -13.17 -15.63 3.10
N LYS A 8 -14.45 -15.34 2.88
CA LYS A 8 -15.48 -16.34 2.60
C LYS A 8 -15.66 -16.54 1.08
N GLU A 9 -16.27 -17.65 0.72
CA GLU A 9 -16.56 -17.98 -0.68
C GLU A 9 -17.44 -16.94 -1.40
N ASP A 10 -18.29 -16.21 -0.64
CA ASP A 10 -19.14 -15.15 -1.16
C ASP A 10 -18.42 -13.79 -1.31
N GLY A 11 -17.11 -13.74 -1.07
CA GLY A 11 -16.30 -12.52 -1.12
C GLY A 11 -16.47 -11.59 0.08
N SER A 12 -17.20 -12.00 1.13
CA SER A 12 -17.28 -11.25 2.39
C SER A 12 -16.13 -11.60 3.33
N VAL A 13 -15.82 -10.69 4.25
CA VAL A 13 -14.69 -10.83 5.19
C VAL A 13 -15.20 -10.82 6.63
N ILE A 14 -14.63 -11.69 7.46
CA ILE A 14 -14.84 -11.73 8.90
C ILE A 14 -13.50 -11.46 9.58
N THR A 15 -13.50 -10.60 10.60
CA THR A 15 -12.30 -10.28 11.40
C THR A 15 -12.53 -10.55 12.87
N TRP A 16 -11.45 -10.89 13.60
CA TRP A 16 -11.47 -11.07 15.05
C TRP A 16 -10.07 -10.88 15.65
N GLY A 17 -9.99 -10.66 16.94
CA GLY A 17 -8.75 -10.47 17.69
C GLY A 17 -8.57 -9.04 18.18
N ASP A 18 -7.32 -8.59 18.29
CA ASP A 18 -6.99 -7.25 18.76
C ASP A 18 -7.47 -6.17 17.78
N SER A 19 -8.33 -5.27 18.26
CA SER A 19 -8.91 -4.19 17.44
C SER A 19 -7.85 -3.23 16.87
N LEU A 20 -6.79 -2.94 17.63
CA LEU A 20 -5.69 -2.07 17.19
C LEU A 20 -4.79 -2.71 16.12
N SER A 21 -4.94 -4.02 15.92
CA SER A 21 -4.22 -4.78 14.91
C SER A 21 -5.14 -5.26 13.77
N GLY A 22 -6.37 -4.71 13.67
CA GLY A 22 -7.32 -5.02 12.60
C GLY A 22 -8.27 -6.18 12.92
N GLY A 23 -8.37 -6.62 14.18
CA GLY A 23 -9.40 -7.57 14.61
C GLY A 23 -10.83 -7.01 14.59
N GLU A 24 -10.97 -5.71 14.38
CA GLU A 24 -12.24 -5.00 14.20
C GLU A 24 -12.25 -4.28 12.84
N SER A 25 -13.24 -4.59 12.00
CA SER A 25 -13.38 -4.02 10.65
C SER A 25 -14.73 -3.35 10.42
N SER A 26 -15.50 -3.05 11.48
CA SER A 26 -16.86 -2.48 11.35
C SER A 26 -16.90 -1.18 10.56
N GLU A 27 -15.88 -0.31 10.68
CA GLU A 27 -15.79 0.96 9.96
C GLU A 27 -15.66 0.80 8.44
N VAL A 28 -15.12 -0.33 7.98
CA VAL A 28 -14.93 -0.62 6.55
C VAL A 28 -15.81 -1.76 6.05
N SER A 29 -16.64 -2.34 6.91
CA SER A 29 -17.43 -3.57 6.60
C SER A 29 -18.30 -3.43 5.35
N ALA A 30 -18.90 -2.26 5.11
CA ALA A 30 -19.69 -1.98 3.92
C ALA A 30 -18.87 -1.99 2.61
N GLN A 31 -17.56 -1.85 2.70
CA GLN A 31 -16.62 -1.84 1.57
C GLN A 31 -16.02 -3.24 1.31
N LEU A 32 -16.09 -4.16 2.29
CA LEU A 32 -15.52 -5.51 2.22
C LEU A 32 -16.47 -6.49 1.51
N LEU A 33 -16.90 -6.12 0.30
CA LEU A 33 -17.70 -6.93 -0.62
C LEU A 33 -16.92 -7.12 -1.93
N GLY A 34 -17.02 -8.30 -2.53
CA GLY A 34 -16.28 -8.63 -3.76
C GLY A 34 -14.77 -8.78 -3.52
N VAL A 35 -14.39 -9.11 -2.29
CA VAL A 35 -12.97 -9.35 -1.96
C VAL A 35 -12.51 -10.66 -2.60
N THR A 36 -11.37 -10.61 -3.27
CA THR A 36 -10.72 -11.77 -3.90
C THR A 36 -9.55 -12.29 -3.09
N ASN A 37 -8.80 -11.39 -2.44
CA ASN A 37 -7.63 -11.73 -1.64
C ASN A 37 -7.48 -10.80 -0.44
N ILE A 38 -6.84 -11.32 0.64
CA ILE A 38 -6.48 -10.54 1.83
C ILE A 38 -4.97 -10.68 2.08
N PHE A 39 -4.33 -9.54 2.33
CA PHE A 39 -2.91 -9.43 2.66
C PHE A 39 -2.77 -8.80 4.04
N ALA A 40 -1.69 -9.12 4.75
CA ALA A 40 -1.48 -8.66 6.11
C ALA A 40 -0.05 -8.18 6.35
N THR A 41 0.09 -7.15 7.16
CA THR A 41 1.28 -6.80 7.92
C THR A 41 1.14 -7.33 9.35
N ASP A 42 2.06 -6.99 10.23
CA ASP A 42 1.95 -7.41 11.65
C ASP A 42 0.69 -6.90 12.34
N ARG A 43 0.13 -5.74 11.88
CA ARG A 43 -0.96 -5.04 12.57
C ARG A 43 -2.01 -4.40 11.66
N ALA A 44 -1.99 -4.69 10.37
CA ALA A 44 -2.97 -4.17 9.43
C ALA A 44 -3.28 -5.21 8.35
N PHE A 45 -4.40 -5.01 7.68
CA PHE A 45 -4.85 -5.81 6.55
C PHE A 45 -5.13 -4.92 5.33
N ALA A 46 -4.97 -5.50 4.16
CA ALA A 46 -5.39 -4.96 2.88
C ALA A 46 -6.19 -6.02 2.12
N ALA A 47 -7.39 -5.69 1.69
CA ALA A 47 -8.24 -6.52 0.84
C ALA A 47 -8.17 -6.03 -0.59
N LEU A 48 -7.85 -6.92 -1.53
CA LEU A 48 -7.96 -6.69 -2.96
C LEU A 48 -9.35 -7.16 -3.41
N LYS A 49 -10.04 -6.33 -4.19
CA LYS A 49 -11.37 -6.60 -4.72
C LYS A 49 -11.33 -6.98 -6.19
N ASP A 50 -12.41 -7.58 -6.66
CA ASP A 50 -12.61 -8.00 -8.05
C ASP A 50 -12.60 -6.84 -9.07
N ASP A 51 -12.91 -5.61 -8.61
CA ASP A 51 -12.84 -4.38 -9.42
C ASP A 51 -11.43 -3.74 -9.44
N GLY A 52 -10.43 -4.39 -8.80
CA GLY A 52 -9.07 -3.89 -8.69
C GLY A 52 -8.90 -2.73 -7.70
N SER A 53 -9.91 -2.43 -6.89
CA SER A 53 -9.79 -1.51 -5.75
C SER A 53 -9.31 -2.22 -4.50
N ILE A 54 -8.81 -1.47 -3.53
CA ILE A 54 -8.39 -2.02 -2.23
C ILE A 54 -9.13 -1.35 -1.07
N VAL A 55 -9.26 -2.10 0.01
CA VAL A 55 -9.74 -1.63 1.31
C VAL A 55 -8.71 -1.98 2.36
N THR A 56 -8.35 -1.03 3.23
CA THR A 56 -7.38 -1.27 4.31
C THR A 56 -8.01 -1.00 5.67
N TRP A 57 -7.54 -1.73 6.70
CA TRP A 57 -7.95 -1.53 8.08
C TRP A 57 -6.88 -2.01 9.06
N GLY A 58 -6.99 -1.60 10.33
CA GLY A 58 -6.03 -1.90 11.40
C GLY A 58 -5.13 -0.72 11.72
N SER A 59 -3.91 -0.97 12.14
CA SER A 59 -2.97 0.07 12.57
C SER A 59 -2.52 0.96 11.42
N ASN A 60 -2.71 2.27 11.56
CA ASN A 60 -2.33 3.28 10.58
C ASN A 60 -0.83 3.25 10.25
N ASN A 61 0.01 3.08 11.28
CA ASN A 61 1.47 3.00 11.11
C ASN A 61 1.93 1.73 10.37
N HIS A 62 1.04 0.77 10.18
CA HIS A 62 1.31 -0.48 9.47
C HIS A 62 0.51 -0.60 8.17
N GLY A 63 -0.05 0.52 7.68
CA GLY A 63 -0.79 0.59 6.43
C GLY A 63 -2.30 0.37 6.55
N GLY A 64 -2.85 0.42 7.75
CA GLY A 64 -4.30 0.25 7.99
C GLY A 64 -5.18 1.41 7.49
N ASP A 65 -4.62 2.54 7.10
CA ASP A 65 -5.38 3.65 6.54
C ASP A 65 -4.63 4.32 5.37
N VAL A 66 -5.16 4.18 4.19
CA VAL A 66 -4.65 4.84 2.96
C VAL A 66 -5.13 6.29 2.81
N ASN A 67 -6.05 6.76 3.68
CA ASN A 67 -6.61 8.12 3.61
C ASN A 67 -5.79 9.14 4.43
N ILE A 68 -4.99 8.71 5.39
CA ILE A 68 -4.22 9.62 6.28
C ILE A 68 -3.25 10.49 5.47
N ALA A 69 -2.66 9.98 4.41
CA ALA A 69 -1.80 10.75 3.51
C ALA A 69 -2.54 11.88 2.78
N SER A 70 -3.88 11.82 2.72
CA SER A 70 -4.76 12.74 2.00
C SER A 70 -4.97 14.09 2.68
N SER A 71 -4.92 14.15 4.02
CA SER A 71 -5.41 15.32 4.75
C SER A 71 -4.47 16.52 4.73
N ILE A 72 -3.21 16.35 4.34
CA ILE A 72 -2.21 17.42 4.41
C ILE A 72 -1.77 17.92 3.01
N PHE A 73 -1.87 17.13 1.93
CA PHE A 73 -1.19 17.44 0.66
C PHE A 73 -1.98 17.19 -0.63
N GLY A 74 -3.31 17.06 -0.58
CA GLY A 74 -4.20 17.24 -1.74
C GLY A 74 -4.33 16.09 -2.74
N ASP A 75 -3.51 15.05 -2.72
CA ASP A 75 -3.70 13.88 -3.56
C ASP A 75 -3.58 12.58 -2.74
N SER A 76 -4.67 11.90 -2.57
CA SER A 76 -4.78 10.73 -1.72
C SER A 76 -4.23 9.49 -2.45
N ILE A 77 -3.39 8.70 -1.75
CA ILE A 77 -3.01 7.34 -2.19
C ILE A 77 -4.25 6.54 -2.58
N ASN A 78 -5.35 6.72 -1.86
CA ASN A 78 -6.63 6.08 -2.14
C ASN A 78 -7.10 6.24 -3.60
N ARG A 79 -6.88 7.40 -4.24
CA ARG A 79 -7.21 7.60 -5.66
C ARG A 79 -6.47 6.63 -6.58
N HIS A 80 -5.19 6.38 -6.30
CA HIS A 80 -4.35 5.49 -7.07
C HIS A 80 -4.64 4.01 -6.81
N LEU A 81 -5.24 3.71 -5.66
CA LEU A 81 -5.61 2.37 -5.20
C LEU A 81 -7.10 2.05 -5.36
N SER A 82 -7.86 2.97 -5.99
CA SER A 82 -9.30 2.81 -6.24
C SER A 82 -9.61 1.92 -7.45
N SER A 83 -8.60 1.54 -8.25
CA SER A 83 -8.75 0.62 -9.39
C SER A 83 -7.40 0.19 -9.96
N GLY A 84 -7.41 -0.88 -10.77
CA GLY A 84 -6.26 -1.33 -11.53
C GLY A 84 -5.18 -2.03 -10.71
N VAL A 85 -5.43 -2.34 -9.43
CA VAL A 85 -4.52 -3.17 -8.64
C VAL A 85 -4.69 -4.63 -9.06
N VAL A 86 -3.59 -5.30 -9.38
CA VAL A 86 -3.57 -6.71 -9.79
C VAL A 86 -2.98 -7.63 -8.72
N ASP A 87 -2.10 -7.09 -7.85
CA ASP A 87 -1.54 -7.86 -6.74
C ASP A 87 -1.05 -6.94 -5.62
N ILE A 88 -0.93 -7.48 -4.40
CA ILE A 88 -0.42 -6.77 -3.21
C ILE A 88 0.66 -7.61 -2.56
N PHE A 89 1.73 -6.97 -2.13
CA PHE A 89 2.83 -7.55 -1.39
C PHE A 89 2.95 -6.85 -0.04
N SER A 90 3.29 -7.59 1.00
CA SER A 90 3.42 -7.03 2.36
C SER A 90 4.74 -7.41 3.01
N ASN A 91 5.15 -6.62 3.97
CA ASN A 91 6.18 -6.93 4.94
C ASN A 91 5.67 -6.66 6.36
N GLU A 92 6.54 -6.52 7.37
CA GLU A 92 6.11 -6.34 8.75
C GLU A 92 5.22 -5.09 8.96
N ALA A 93 5.43 -4.00 8.21
CA ALA A 93 4.75 -2.73 8.47
C ALA A 93 4.36 -1.92 7.22
N ALA A 94 4.49 -2.49 6.03
CA ALA A 94 4.17 -1.81 4.78
C ALA A 94 3.57 -2.76 3.74
N PHE A 95 2.84 -2.19 2.80
CA PHE A 95 2.30 -2.83 1.62
C PHE A 95 2.86 -2.21 0.35
N ALA A 96 2.89 -2.98 -0.73
CA ALA A 96 3.16 -2.53 -2.10
C ALA A 96 2.14 -3.16 -3.05
N ALA A 97 1.39 -2.34 -3.78
CA ALA A 97 0.45 -2.75 -4.80
C ALA A 97 1.09 -2.65 -6.18
N LEU A 98 1.03 -3.74 -6.95
CA LEU A 98 1.34 -3.76 -8.37
C LEU A 98 0.05 -3.46 -9.15
N LYS A 99 0.13 -2.57 -10.11
CA LYS A 99 -0.98 -2.19 -10.97
C LYS A 99 -0.87 -2.81 -12.37
N ASP A 100 -1.99 -2.84 -13.07
CA ASP A 100 -2.11 -3.37 -14.44
C ASP A 100 -1.29 -2.59 -15.49
N ASP A 101 -0.95 -1.32 -15.20
CA ASP A 101 -0.04 -0.49 -16.00
C ASP A 101 1.46 -0.72 -15.68
N GLY A 102 1.77 -1.66 -14.79
CA GLY A 102 3.11 -1.98 -14.32
C GLY A 102 3.70 -0.94 -13.36
N SER A 103 2.88 -0.03 -12.83
CA SER A 103 3.31 0.85 -11.74
C SER A 103 3.18 0.17 -10.37
N VAL A 104 3.95 0.63 -9.40
CA VAL A 104 3.91 0.15 -8.02
C VAL A 104 3.65 1.32 -7.07
N ILE A 105 2.72 1.12 -6.15
CA ILE A 105 2.38 2.06 -5.09
C ILE A 105 2.57 1.39 -3.74
N SER A 106 3.34 1.99 -2.83
CA SER A 106 3.52 1.47 -1.48
C SER A 106 3.01 2.44 -0.42
N TRP A 107 2.53 1.86 0.71
CA TRP A 107 2.01 2.60 1.86
C TRP A 107 2.27 1.84 3.16
N GLY A 108 2.12 2.53 4.29
CA GLY A 108 2.45 2.02 5.62
C GLY A 108 3.66 2.73 6.21
N ASP A 109 4.46 2.05 7.02
CA ASP A 109 5.63 2.64 7.66
C ASP A 109 6.74 2.92 6.64
N LYS A 110 7.20 4.17 6.63
CA LYS A 110 8.24 4.68 5.73
C LYS A 110 9.55 3.92 5.84
N LYS A 111 9.92 3.50 7.05
CA LYS A 111 11.13 2.74 7.29
C LYS A 111 11.11 1.39 6.57
N TYR A 112 9.93 0.80 6.44
CA TYR A 112 9.69 -0.50 5.79
C TYR A 112 9.34 -0.37 4.29
N GLY A 113 9.52 0.81 3.70
CA GLY A 113 9.20 1.06 2.31
C GLY A 113 7.76 1.50 2.04
N GLY A 114 7.01 1.88 3.07
CA GLY A 114 5.61 2.25 2.98
C GLY A 114 5.29 3.58 2.32
N GLN A 115 6.25 4.26 1.71
CA GLN A 115 6.00 5.55 1.06
C GLN A 115 6.78 5.66 -0.24
N ASN A 116 6.17 5.28 -1.34
CA ASN A 116 6.61 5.67 -2.67
C ASN A 116 5.60 6.59 -3.38
N SER A 117 4.61 7.14 -2.65
CA SER A 117 3.64 8.07 -3.22
C SER A 117 4.23 9.45 -3.47
N TYR A 118 3.82 10.05 -4.59
CA TYR A 118 4.22 11.40 -4.97
C TYR A 118 3.77 12.42 -3.93
N TYR A 119 4.69 12.96 -3.14
CA TYR A 119 4.44 14.18 -2.38
C TYR A 119 4.81 15.38 -3.25
N ASN A 120 3.84 15.95 -3.94
CA ASN A 120 3.98 17.30 -4.45
C ASN A 120 3.80 18.26 -3.27
N TYR A 121 4.90 18.68 -2.64
CA TYR A 121 4.85 19.83 -1.74
C TYR A 121 4.61 21.07 -2.58
N TYR A 122 3.55 21.82 -2.25
CA TYR A 122 3.31 23.15 -2.79
C TYR A 122 3.77 24.18 -1.78
N ASN A 123 4.51 25.20 -2.23
CA ASN A 123 4.82 26.35 -1.38
C ASN A 123 3.56 27.22 -1.20
N SER A 124 3.64 28.25 -0.34
CA SER A 124 2.55 29.20 -0.10
C SER A 124 2.08 29.96 -1.35
N ALA A 125 2.79 29.87 -2.47
CA ALA A 125 2.43 30.43 -3.77
C ALA A 125 1.87 29.36 -4.73
N ASN A 126 1.51 28.15 -4.23
CA ASN A 126 0.97 27.04 -5.01
C ASN A 126 1.90 26.50 -6.12
N ASN A 127 3.22 26.70 -5.98
CA ASN A 127 4.21 26.10 -6.87
C ASN A 127 4.70 24.77 -6.29
N PRO A 128 4.79 23.69 -7.11
CA PRO A 128 5.31 22.42 -6.64
C PRO A 128 6.76 22.58 -6.16
N ILE A 129 7.01 22.24 -4.91
CA ILE A 129 8.36 22.12 -4.37
C ILE A 129 8.75 20.64 -4.50
N HIS A 130 9.64 20.33 -5.41
CA HIS A 130 10.30 19.04 -5.46
C HIS A 130 11.27 18.92 -4.29
N ILE A 131 10.81 18.37 -3.15
CA ILE A 131 11.71 18.02 -2.08
C ILE A 131 12.31 16.68 -2.43
N SER A 132 13.51 16.69 -2.98
CA SER A 132 14.36 15.53 -3.13
C SER A 132 14.80 15.08 -1.73
N PHE A 133 14.14 14.08 -1.18
CA PHE A 133 14.74 13.28 -0.13
C PHE A 133 15.63 12.25 -0.84
N ASP A 134 16.94 12.38 -0.66
CA ASP A 134 18.04 11.58 -1.19
C ASP A 134 17.66 10.21 -1.80
N GLY A 135 17.61 10.13 -3.13
CA GLY A 135 17.35 8.91 -3.89
C GLY A 135 15.89 8.51 -4.11
N HIS A 136 14.90 9.15 -3.47
CA HIS A 136 13.47 8.77 -3.61
C HIS A 136 12.88 9.08 -5.00
N GLN A 137 13.31 10.15 -5.67
CA GLN A 137 12.82 10.50 -7.00
C GLN A 137 13.19 9.45 -8.06
N GLU A 138 14.38 8.89 -7.95
CA GLU A 138 14.83 7.82 -8.84
C GLU A 138 14.01 6.54 -8.62
N ILE A 139 13.75 6.18 -7.37
CA ILE A 139 12.92 5.02 -7.02
C ILE A 139 11.51 5.20 -7.57
N LEU A 140 10.88 6.37 -7.36
CA LEU A 140 9.53 6.66 -7.85
C LEU A 140 9.44 6.58 -9.38
N SER A 141 10.41 7.18 -10.10
CA SER A 141 10.42 7.12 -11.56
C SER A 141 10.60 5.68 -12.06
N ASN A 142 11.42 4.89 -11.39
CA ASN A 142 11.67 3.49 -11.73
C ASN A 142 10.48 2.57 -11.40
N LEU A 143 9.64 2.93 -10.44
CA LEU A 143 8.42 2.20 -10.06
C LEU A 143 7.16 2.68 -10.79
N SER A 144 7.26 3.67 -11.68
CA SER A 144 6.11 4.25 -12.39
C SER A 144 5.57 3.39 -13.51
N SER A 145 6.30 2.36 -13.97
CA SER A 145 5.88 1.45 -15.03
C SER A 145 6.85 0.27 -15.21
N LYS A 146 6.41 -0.74 -15.99
CA LYS A 146 7.22 -1.89 -16.42
C LYS A 146 7.68 -2.81 -15.29
N VAL A 147 7.06 -2.73 -14.12
CA VAL A 147 7.25 -3.73 -13.08
C VAL A 147 6.39 -4.93 -13.41
N ILE A 148 6.98 -6.13 -13.34
CA ILE A 148 6.30 -7.40 -13.60
C ILE A 148 6.07 -8.20 -12.32
N HIS A 149 6.85 -7.94 -11.27
CA HIS A 149 6.67 -8.59 -9.97
C HIS A 149 7.34 -7.80 -8.85
N VAL A 150 6.80 -7.93 -7.63
CA VAL A 150 7.40 -7.38 -6.41
C VAL A 150 7.71 -8.50 -5.44
N TYR A 151 8.87 -8.47 -4.84
CA TYR A 151 9.30 -9.35 -3.75
C TYR A 151 9.39 -8.55 -2.46
N SER A 152 9.13 -9.19 -1.33
CA SER A 152 9.29 -8.59 -0.01
C SER A 152 10.14 -9.47 0.90
N ASN A 153 10.86 -8.84 1.80
CA ASN A 153 11.36 -9.45 3.03
C ASN A 153 10.75 -8.69 4.22
N ASN A 154 11.18 -8.96 5.44
CA ASN A 154 10.60 -8.33 6.63
C ASN A 154 10.65 -6.79 6.62
N HIS A 155 11.62 -6.18 5.93
CA HIS A 155 11.94 -4.76 6.06
C HIS A 155 11.98 -3.97 4.75
N ALA A 156 11.89 -4.63 3.59
CA ALA A 156 12.10 -3.99 2.30
C ALA A 156 11.35 -4.71 1.17
N PHE A 157 11.29 -4.05 0.03
CA PHE A 157 10.74 -4.56 -1.23
C PHE A 157 11.80 -4.53 -2.33
N ALA A 158 11.62 -5.40 -3.33
CA ALA A 158 12.37 -5.42 -4.57
C ALA A 158 11.42 -5.64 -5.76
N ALA A 159 11.39 -4.72 -6.70
CA ALA A 159 10.60 -4.83 -7.94
C ALA A 159 11.48 -5.33 -9.07
N LEU A 160 11.01 -6.37 -9.76
CA LEU A 160 11.59 -6.85 -11.01
C LEU A 160 10.89 -6.16 -12.18
N LYS A 161 11.65 -5.62 -13.12
CA LYS A 161 11.15 -4.96 -14.32
C LYS A 161 11.23 -5.86 -15.56
N GLU A 162 10.48 -5.52 -16.62
CA GLU A 162 10.44 -6.24 -17.90
C GLU A 162 11.83 -6.41 -18.55
N ASP A 163 12.74 -5.46 -18.36
CA ASP A 163 14.10 -5.49 -18.89
C ASP A 163 15.08 -6.30 -18.02
N GLY A 164 14.60 -6.92 -16.94
CA GLY A 164 15.39 -7.68 -16.00
C GLY A 164 16.09 -6.84 -14.94
N SER A 165 15.94 -5.51 -14.96
CA SER A 165 16.48 -4.65 -13.90
C SER A 165 15.67 -4.79 -12.60
N VAL A 166 16.30 -4.48 -11.46
CA VAL A 166 15.69 -4.56 -10.13
C VAL A 166 15.77 -3.22 -9.43
N VAL A 167 14.65 -2.80 -8.84
CA VAL A 167 14.55 -1.60 -8.00
C VAL A 167 14.26 -2.03 -6.57
N THR A 168 15.02 -1.53 -5.60
CA THR A 168 14.83 -1.87 -4.18
C THR A 168 14.51 -0.63 -3.35
N TRP A 169 13.62 -0.78 -2.35
CA TRP A 169 13.29 0.28 -1.40
C TRP A 169 12.85 -0.30 -0.05
N GLY A 170 12.94 0.51 1.00
CA GLY A 170 12.64 0.12 2.38
C GLY A 170 13.76 0.48 3.34
N ASP A 171 13.98 -0.32 4.37
CA ASP A 171 15.00 -0.07 5.39
C ASP A 171 16.41 -0.06 4.76
N LYS A 172 17.12 1.01 5.06
CA LYS A 172 18.52 1.15 4.67
C LYS A 172 19.50 0.74 5.79
N TRP A 173 18.89 0.21 6.93
CA TRP A 173 19.55 -0.18 8.20
C TRP A 173 20.44 0.83 8.88
#